data_a7905a64a064dd6f463fb8dd950afe8a
#
_entry.id   a7905a64a064dd6f463fb8dd950afe8a
#
_cell.length_a   1.000
_cell.length_b   1.000
_cell.length_c   1.000
_cell.angle_alpha   90.00
_cell.angle_beta   90.00
_cell.angle_gamma   90.00
#
_symmetry.space_group_name_H-M   'P 1'
#
loop_
_entity.id
_entity.type
_entity.pdbx_description
1 polymer ?
#
loop_
_entity_poly.entity_id
_entity_poly.type
_entity_poly.pdbx_seq_one_letter_code
_entity_poly.pdbx_strand_id
1 'polypeptide(L)'
;MVKTLKKQYETPNRAWNQERIDQEDYLKQNYGLKNKREIYKAYSELRSFRRQARQLVADKDGEQAKQVIEKANSLGLVKKDAEITDLLTLEVEDILNRRLQSAVERRGHADSPLHARQLVVHGRVKVNGKKVNVPGYLLTQEEEKEIEVEEPSEPSESEETEETAEEDEADEETQEVEEEEDEE
;
A
#
# COMPACT_ATOMS: atom_id res chain seq x y z
N MET A 1 26.63 -1.89 17.31
CA MET A 1 25.62 -2.97 17.14
C MET A 1 24.56 -2.52 16.13
N VAL A 2 24.37 -3.25 15.06
CA VAL A 2 23.28 -2.98 14.10
C VAL A 2 21.96 -3.42 14.75
N LYS A 3 21.02 -2.48 14.91
CA LYS A 3 19.71 -2.76 15.50
C LYS A 3 18.85 -3.48 14.46
N THR A 4 18.63 -4.77 14.65
CA THR A 4 17.70 -5.55 13.82
C THR A 4 16.26 -5.13 14.13
N LEU A 5 15.55 -4.66 13.09
CA LEU A 5 14.14 -4.29 13.21
C LEU A 5 13.30 -5.54 13.50
N LYS A 6 12.38 -5.43 14.46
CA LYS A 6 11.44 -6.50 14.76
C LYS A 6 10.48 -6.70 13.58
N LYS A 7 10.18 -7.95 13.28
CA LYS A 7 9.19 -8.34 12.28
C LYS A 7 7.80 -7.83 12.70
N GLN A 8 7.16 -7.05 11.83
CA GLN A 8 5.86 -6.39 12.11
C GLN A 8 4.64 -7.28 11.82
N TYR A 9 4.84 -8.53 11.41
CA TYR A 9 3.78 -9.44 11.03
C TYR A 9 4.10 -10.86 11.47
N GLU A 10 3.05 -11.64 11.68
CA GLU A 10 3.15 -13.08 11.94
C GLU A 10 2.89 -13.85 10.64
N THR A 11 3.71 -14.86 10.38
CA THR A 11 3.49 -15.80 9.29
C THR A 11 2.48 -16.86 9.72
N PRO A 12 1.67 -17.38 8.78
CA PRO A 12 0.72 -18.43 9.10
C PRO A 12 1.43 -19.71 9.59
N ASN A 13 0.83 -20.38 10.57
CA ASN A 13 1.37 -21.63 11.11
C ASN A 13 1.28 -22.81 10.13
N ARG A 14 0.21 -22.84 9.31
CA ARG A 14 0.01 -23.87 8.26
C ARG A 14 0.30 -23.25 6.91
N ALA A 15 1.45 -23.58 6.32
CA ALA A 15 1.89 -22.98 5.05
C ALA A 15 0.98 -23.38 3.86
N TRP A 16 0.48 -24.62 3.85
CA TRP A 16 -0.17 -25.24 2.69
C TRP A 16 -1.70 -25.39 2.84
N ASN A 17 -2.36 -24.41 3.47
CA ASN A 17 -3.83 -24.36 3.50
C ASN A 17 -4.32 -23.71 2.20
N GLN A 18 -4.96 -24.51 1.31
CA GLN A 18 -5.41 -24.07 0.00
C GLN A 18 -6.45 -22.93 0.11
N GLU A 19 -7.48 -23.10 0.93
CA GLU A 19 -8.53 -22.08 1.10
C GLU A 19 -7.96 -20.70 1.48
N ARG A 20 -6.97 -20.68 2.39
CA ARG A 20 -6.30 -19.45 2.76
C ARG A 20 -5.45 -18.89 1.63
N ILE A 21 -4.78 -19.74 0.87
CA ILE A 21 -3.95 -19.31 -0.28
C ILE A 21 -4.85 -18.64 -1.31
N ASP A 22 -5.99 -19.23 -1.61
CA ASP A 22 -6.96 -18.69 -2.57
C ASP A 22 -7.53 -17.35 -2.12
N GLN A 23 -7.87 -17.22 -0.81
CA GLN A 23 -8.28 -15.93 -0.21
C GLN A 23 -7.17 -14.88 -0.28
N GLU A 24 -5.93 -15.24 0.04
CA GLU A 24 -4.79 -14.33 -0.03
C GLU A 24 -4.52 -13.88 -1.47
N ASP A 25 -4.67 -14.77 -2.45
CA ASP A 25 -4.47 -14.46 -3.85
C ASP A 25 -5.61 -13.57 -4.40
N TYR A 26 -6.85 -13.79 -3.98
CA TYR A 26 -7.97 -12.90 -4.23
C TYR A 26 -7.73 -11.49 -3.69
N LEU A 27 -7.34 -11.36 -2.42
CA LEU A 27 -7.01 -10.06 -1.82
C LEU A 27 -5.83 -9.39 -2.52
N LYS A 28 -4.82 -10.17 -2.91
CA LYS A 28 -3.66 -9.64 -3.62
C LYS A 28 -4.03 -9.03 -4.98
N GLN A 29 -4.91 -9.67 -5.73
CA GLN A 29 -5.38 -9.19 -7.02
C GLN A 29 -6.27 -7.95 -6.87
N ASN A 30 -7.27 -7.99 -5.99
CA ASN A 30 -8.23 -6.91 -5.79
C ASN A 30 -7.58 -5.61 -5.29
N TYR A 31 -6.61 -5.72 -4.40
CA TYR A 31 -5.92 -4.55 -3.83
C TYR A 31 -4.56 -4.25 -4.49
N GLY A 32 -4.20 -4.92 -5.59
CA GLY A 32 -2.94 -4.69 -6.30
C GLY A 32 -1.70 -4.81 -5.41
N LEU A 33 -1.66 -5.82 -4.52
CA LEU A 33 -0.58 -5.97 -3.56
C LEU A 33 0.63 -6.64 -4.19
N LYS A 34 1.84 -6.18 -3.86
CA LYS A 34 3.08 -6.75 -4.39
C LYS A 34 3.33 -8.15 -3.83
N ASN A 35 3.10 -8.35 -2.53
CA ASN A 35 3.42 -9.62 -1.83
C ASN A 35 2.38 -9.93 -0.73
N LYS A 36 2.24 -11.23 -0.41
CA LYS A 36 1.41 -11.72 0.72
C LYS A 36 1.84 -11.14 2.08
N ARG A 37 3.07 -10.63 2.20
CA ARG A 37 3.57 -9.94 3.40
C ARG A 37 2.74 -8.71 3.78
N GLU A 38 2.18 -8.01 2.80
CA GLU A 38 1.32 -6.84 3.03
C GLU A 38 -0.01 -7.28 3.66
N ILE A 39 -0.56 -8.41 3.22
CA ILE A 39 -1.75 -9.04 3.79
C ILE A 39 -1.48 -9.44 5.25
N TYR A 40 -0.32 -10.07 5.52
CA TYR A 40 0.04 -10.47 6.89
C TYR A 40 0.22 -9.28 7.84
N LYS A 41 0.67 -8.13 7.34
CA LYS A 41 0.70 -6.89 8.12
C LYS A 41 -0.70 -6.43 8.49
N ALA A 42 -1.63 -6.38 7.51
CA ALA A 42 -3.03 -6.02 7.77
C ALA A 42 -3.69 -6.98 8.76
N TYR A 43 -3.47 -8.29 8.63
CA TYR A 43 -3.92 -9.27 9.64
C TYR A 43 -3.35 -9.00 11.03
N SER A 44 -2.10 -8.59 11.14
CA SER A 44 -1.46 -8.32 12.43
C SER A 44 -2.03 -7.06 13.09
N GLU A 45 -2.35 -6.03 12.30
CA GLU A 45 -3.03 -4.82 12.76
C GLU A 45 -4.45 -5.13 13.23
N LEU A 46 -5.24 -5.84 12.43
CA LEU A 46 -6.57 -6.31 12.80
C LEU A 46 -6.54 -7.12 14.11
N ARG A 47 -5.59 -8.05 14.22
CA ARG A 47 -5.42 -8.86 15.43
C ARG A 47 -5.10 -7.99 16.65
N SER A 48 -4.33 -6.91 16.47
CA SER A 48 -4.03 -5.95 17.53
C SER A 48 -5.30 -5.24 18.01
N PHE A 49 -6.13 -4.71 17.09
CA PHE A 49 -7.40 -4.08 17.43
C PHE A 49 -8.36 -5.05 18.13
N ARG A 50 -8.56 -6.22 17.57
CA ARG A 50 -9.43 -7.25 18.17
C ARG A 50 -8.94 -7.72 19.54
N ARG A 51 -7.62 -7.78 19.78
CA ARG A 51 -7.03 -8.12 21.07
C ARG A 51 -7.32 -7.03 22.11
N GLN A 52 -7.11 -5.77 21.75
CA GLN A 52 -7.40 -4.63 22.62
C GLN A 52 -8.90 -4.57 22.94
N ALA A 53 -9.77 -4.74 21.93
CA ALA A 53 -11.19 -4.77 22.13
C ALA A 53 -11.61 -5.87 23.13
N ARG A 54 -11.11 -7.11 22.98
CA ARG A 54 -11.42 -8.21 23.92
C ARG A 54 -10.97 -7.95 25.35
N GLN A 55 -9.87 -7.23 25.54
CA GLN A 55 -9.39 -6.88 26.88
C GLN A 55 -10.27 -5.81 27.54
N LEU A 56 -10.86 -4.91 26.74
CA LEU A 56 -11.61 -3.77 27.21
C LEU A 56 -13.13 -3.94 27.18
N VAL A 57 -13.62 -5.07 26.64
CA VAL A 57 -15.08 -5.37 26.61
C VAL A 57 -15.72 -5.33 27.99
N ALA A 58 -15.00 -5.75 29.03
CA ALA A 58 -15.49 -5.76 30.40
C ALA A 58 -15.54 -4.34 31.01
N ASP A 59 -14.73 -3.42 30.50
CA ASP A 59 -14.61 -2.03 30.98
C ASP A 59 -14.99 -1.05 29.85
N LYS A 60 -16.24 -1.12 29.42
CA LYS A 60 -16.76 -0.35 28.28
C LYS A 60 -16.67 1.16 28.44
N ASP A 61 -16.83 1.65 29.66
CA ASP A 61 -16.78 3.08 29.98
C ASP A 61 -15.39 3.56 30.38
N GLY A 62 -14.42 2.66 30.37
CA GLY A 62 -13.02 2.96 30.69
C GLY A 62 -12.39 3.96 29.72
N GLU A 63 -11.52 4.79 30.23
CA GLU A 63 -10.80 5.78 29.42
C GLU A 63 -9.98 5.17 28.29
N GLN A 64 -9.42 3.98 28.54
CA GLN A 64 -8.68 3.22 27.53
C GLN A 64 -9.58 2.71 26.39
N ALA A 65 -10.81 2.30 26.69
CA ALA A 65 -11.78 1.89 25.69
C ALA A 65 -12.13 3.04 24.75
N LYS A 66 -12.35 4.23 25.29
CA LYS A 66 -12.62 5.46 24.51
C LYS A 66 -11.43 5.81 23.58
N GLN A 67 -10.21 5.75 24.09
CA GLN A 67 -8.99 6.02 23.28
C GLN A 67 -8.84 5.05 22.11
N VAL A 68 -9.14 3.76 22.31
CA VAL A 68 -9.06 2.76 21.23
C VAL A 68 -10.15 2.99 20.18
N ILE A 69 -11.38 3.32 20.61
CA ILE A 69 -12.48 3.65 19.70
C ILE A 69 -12.13 4.95 18.91
N GLU A 70 -11.63 5.97 19.58
CA GLU A 70 -11.23 7.23 18.95
C GLU A 70 -10.15 7.02 17.90
N LYS A 71 -9.13 6.21 18.21
CA LYS A 71 -8.11 5.82 17.25
C LYS A 71 -8.69 5.06 16.06
N ALA A 72 -9.58 4.11 16.27
CA ALA A 72 -10.23 3.37 15.19
C ALA A 72 -11.16 4.28 14.36
N ASN A 73 -11.82 5.23 15.01
CA ASN A 73 -12.63 6.24 14.34
C ASN A 73 -11.78 7.20 13.50
N SER A 74 -10.66 7.70 14.02
CA SER A 74 -9.76 8.58 13.26
C SER A 74 -9.24 7.89 11.98
N LEU A 75 -8.99 6.60 12.02
CA LEU A 75 -8.65 5.78 10.85
C LEU A 75 -9.88 5.49 9.95
N GLY A 76 -11.09 5.79 10.39
CA GLY A 76 -12.32 5.52 9.64
C GLY A 76 -12.72 4.04 9.58
N LEU A 77 -12.25 3.24 10.52
CA LEU A 77 -12.61 1.82 10.64
C LEU A 77 -14.00 1.63 11.28
N VAL A 78 -14.36 2.55 12.18
CA VAL A 78 -15.66 2.54 12.89
C VAL A 78 -16.28 3.94 12.90
N LYS A 79 -17.60 4.00 13.14
CA LYS A 79 -18.33 5.26 13.28
C LYS A 79 -18.03 5.93 14.63
N LYS A 80 -18.38 7.22 14.77
CA LYS A 80 -18.17 7.98 16.02
C LYS A 80 -18.90 7.41 17.22
N ASP A 81 -20.08 6.85 16.99
CA ASP A 81 -20.94 6.28 18.04
C ASP A 81 -20.77 4.76 18.18
N ALA A 82 -19.66 4.21 17.68
CA ALA A 82 -19.40 2.77 17.72
C ALA A 82 -19.06 2.29 19.12
N GLU A 83 -19.50 1.07 19.42
CA GLU A 83 -19.11 0.36 20.65
C GLU A 83 -17.78 -0.38 20.43
N ILE A 84 -17.12 -0.74 21.53
CA ILE A 84 -15.88 -1.53 21.49
C ILE A 84 -16.10 -2.91 20.86
N THR A 85 -17.32 -3.44 20.90
CA THR A 85 -17.73 -4.69 20.26
C THR A 85 -17.66 -4.63 18.75
N ASP A 86 -17.87 -3.44 18.15
CA ASP A 86 -17.81 -3.25 16.70
C ASP A 86 -16.40 -3.47 16.15
N LEU A 87 -15.38 -3.26 16.99
CA LEU A 87 -13.98 -3.58 16.61
C LEU A 87 -13.73 -5.08 16.43
N LEU A 88 -14.61 -5.94 16.98
CA LEU A 88 -14.50 -7.39 16.81
C LEU A 88 -15.04 -7.86 15.44
N THR A 89 -15.93 -7.08 14.83
CA THR A 89 -16.55 -7.39 13.53
C THR A 89 -15.68 -6.96 12.35
N LEU A 90 -14.65 -6.09 12.58
CA LEU A 90 -13.76 -5.62 11.53
C LEU A 90 -13.11 -6.77 10.76
N GLU A 91 -13.03 -6.64 9.45
CA GLU A 91 -12.36 -7.56 8.54
C GLU A 91 -11.02 -7.01 8.04
N VAL A 92 -10.26 -7.86 7.36
CA VAL A 92 -8.96 -7.45 6.78
C VAL A 92 -9.15 -6.44 5.67
N GLU A 93 -10.23 -6.57 4.93
CA GLU A 93 -10.61 -5.68 3.85
C GLU A 93 -10.80 -4.24 4.33
N ASP A 94 -11.35 -4.04 5.53
CA ASP A 94 -11.52 -2.71 6.14
C ASP A 94 -10.16 -2.01 6.30
N ILE A 95 -9.14 -2.74 6.77
CA ILE A 95 -7.80 -2.20 6.92
C ILE A 95 -7.14 -1.93 5.56
N LEU A 96 -7.31 -2.85 4.59
CA LEU A 96 -6.77 -2.66 3.24
C LEU A 96 -7.42 -1.47 2.53
N ASN A 97 -8.71 -1.23 2.76
CA ASN A 97 -9.44 -0.09 2.23
C ASN A 97 -8.94 1.28 2.79
N ARG A 98 -8.33 1.27 3.98
CA ARG A 98 -7.78 2.49 4.61
C ARG A 98 -6.37 2.84 4.19
N ARG A 99 -5.74 2.02 3.34
CA ARG A 99 -4.39 2.27 2.83
C ARG A 99 -4.41 3.39 1.77
N LEU A 100 -3.31 4.14 1.71
CA LEU A 100 -3.13 5.23 0.74
C LEU A 100 -3.38 4.76 -0.70
N GLN A 101 -2.86 3.58 -1.07
CA GLN A 101 -3.08 3.00 -2.40
C GLN A 101 -4.56 2.85 -2.74
N SER A 102 -5.34 2.25 -1.83
CA SER A 102 -6.79 2.05 -2.02
C SER A 102 -7.58 3.36 -2.00
N ALA A 103 -7.12 4.36 -1.23
CA ALA A 103 -7.75 5.67 -1.19
C ALA A 103 -7.55 6.46 -2.48
N VAL A 104 -6.36 6.39 -3.10
CA VAL A 104 -6.04 7.03 -4.39
C VAL A 104 -6.91 6.46 -5.50
N GLU A 105 -7.09 5.15 -5.55
CA GLU A 105 -7.98 4.47 -6.51
C GLU A 105 -9.44 4.87 -6.28
N ARG A 106 -9.95 4.76 -5.04
CA ARG A 106 -11.33 5.10 -4.69
C ARG A 106 -11.71 6.54 -5.02
N ARG A 107 -10.75 7.47 -4.95
CA ARG A 107 -10.94 8.87 -5.35
C ARG A 107 -10.90 9.11 -6.85
N GLY A 108 -10.63 8.08 -7.64
CA GLY A 108 -10.60 8.18 -9.10
C GLY A 108 -9.33 8.81 -9.66
N HIS A 109 -8.25 8.91 -8.86
CA HIS A 109 -6.94 9.38 -9.35
C HIS A 109 -6.17 8.28 -10.09
N ALA A 110 -6.66 7.06 -10.05
CA ALA A 110 -6.07 5.92 -10.74
C ALA A 110 -7.15 4.95 -11.21
N ASP A 111 -6.99 4.40 -12.41
CA ASP A 111 -7.95 3.48 -13.05
C ASP A 111 -7.88 2.06 -12.47
N SER A 112 -6.80 1.74 -11.77
CA SER A 112 -6.60 0.41 -11.18
C SER A 112 -5.75 0.47 -9.90
N PRO A 113 -5.88 -0.57 -9.02
CA PRO A 113 -5.06 -0.65 -7.82
C PRO A 113 -3.55 -0.65 -8.11
N LEU A 114 -3.12 -1.24 -9.22
CA LEU A 114 -1.72 -1.26 -9.64
C LEU A 114 -1.24 0.12 -10.11
N HIS A 115 -2.07 0.84 -10.86
CA HIS A 115 -1.78 2.22 -11.27
C HIS A 115 -1.70 3.14 -10.03
N ALA A 116 -2.64 3.04 -9.08
CA ALA A 116 -2.57 3.76 -7.82
C ALA A 116 -1.24 3.50 -7.09
N ARG A 117 -0.81 2.24 -7.06
CA ARG A 117 0.48 1.87 -6.47
C ARG A 117 1.65 2.53 -7.17
N GLN A 118 1.64 2.57 -8.50
CA GLN A 118 2.68 3.22 -9.31
C GLN A 118 2.79 4.70 -8.97
N LEU A 119 1.67 5.44 -8.95
CA LEU A 119 1.63 6.85 -8.58
C LEU A 119 2.21 7.10 -7.19
N VAL A 120 1.83 6.28 -6.20
CA VAL A 120 2.36 6.42 -4.83
C VAL A 120 3.87 6.14 -4.78
N VAL A 121 4.34 5.04 -5.38
CA VAL A 121 5.77 4.64 -5.33
C VAL A 121 6.66 5.67 -6.04
N HIS A 122 6.17 6.27 -7.13
CA HIS A 122 6.88 7.32 -7.86
C HIS A 122 6.79 8.70 -7.17
N GLY A 123 6.16 8.78 -5.97
CA GLY A 123 6.11 10.01 -5.18
C GLY A 123 5.25 11.12 -5.79
N ARG A 124 4.28 10.77 -6.66
CA ARG A 124 3.33 11.72 -7.26
C ARG A 124 2.16 12.05 -6.34
N VAL A 125 2.01 11.33 -5.23
CA VAL A 125 0.93 11.52 -4.26
C VAL A 125 1.43 12.36 -3.09
N LYS A 126 0.68 13.41 -2.78
CA LYS A 126 0.87 14.27 -1.61
C LYS A 126 -0.30 14.07 -0.64
N VAL A 127 0.00 14.04 0.64
CA VAL A 127 -0.97 14.02 1.74
C VAL A 127 -0.62 15.18 2.66
N ASN A 128 -1.55 16.07 2.91
CA ASN A 128 -1.31 17.31 3.69
C ASN A 128 -0.10 18.10 3.14
N GLY A 129 0.02 18.21 1.81
CA GLY A 129 1.11 18.89 1.11
C GLY A 129 2.47 18.17 1.17
N LYS A 130 2.58 16.98 1.78
CA LYS A 130 3.83 16.20 1.89
C LYS A 130 3.80 15.01 0.95
N LYS A 131 4.87 14.79 0.19
CA LYS A 131 5.02 13.60 -0.67
C LYS A 131 5.11 12.32 0.17
N VAL A 132 4.25 11.34 -0.14
CA VAL A 132 4.21 10.03 0.51
C VAL A 132 4.41 8.95 -0.53
N ASN A 133 5.48 8.16 -0.39
CA ASN A 133 5.86 7.09 -1.31
C ASN A 133 5.60 5.67 -0.75
N VAL A 134 4.82 5.55 0.33
CA VAL A 134 4.53 4.28 0.99
C VAL A 134 3.09 3.85 0.71
N PRO A 135 2.84 2.86 -0.18
CA PRO A 135 1.48 2.41 -0.54
C PRO A 135 0.69 1.84 0.64
N GLY A 136 1.41 1.32 1.64
CA GLY A 136 0.81 0.74 2.84
C GLY A 136 0.54 1.74 3.97
N TYR A 137 0.69 3.03 3.75
CA TYR A 137 0.37 4.06 4.74
C TYR A 137 -1.13 4.05 5.05
N LEU A 138 -1.49 3.99 6.33
CA LEU A 138 -2.88 4.05 6.78
C LEU A 138 -3.27 5.52 6.94
N LEU A 139 -4.27 5.92 6.20
CA LEU A 139 -4.81 7.27 6.21
C LEU A 139 -5.82 7.47 7.33
N THR A 140 -5.76 8.63 7.97
CA THR A 140 -6.87 9.13 8.78
C THR A 140 -7.98 9.68 7.86
N GLN A 141 -9.19 9.85 8.41
CA GLN A 141 -10.31 10.44 7.65
C GLN A 141 -10.04 11.88 7.19
N GLU A 142 -9.24 12.62 7.95
CA GLU A 142 -8.84 13.99 7.63
C GLU A 142 -7.83 14.00 6.49
N GLU A 143 -6.77 13.21 6.61
CA GLU A 143 -5.74 13.06 5.59
C GLU A 143 -6.30 12.57 4.25
N GLU A 144 -7.32 11.71 4.29
CA GLU A 144 -7.96 11.24 3.07
C GLU A 144 -8.59 12.38 2.25
N LYS A 145 -9.05 13.45 2.90
CA LYS A 145 -9.65 14.61 2.20
C LYS A 145 -8.59 15.47 1.50
N GLU A 146 -7.36 15.43 2.01
CA GLU A 146 -6.24 16.26 1.57
C GLU A 146 -5.24 15.49 0.69
N ILE A 147 -5.73 14.48 -0.02
CA ILE A 147 -4.92 13.75 -1.01
C ILE A 147 -4.89 14.57 -2.30
N GLU A 148 -3.71 14.90 -2.74
CA GLU A 148 -3.42 15.53 -4.04
C GLU A 148 -2.55 14.58 -4.86
N VAL A 149 -2.81 14.49 -6.17
CA VAL A 149 -2.01 13.69 -7.09
C VAL A 149 -1.46 14.60 -8.17
N GLU A 150 -0.16 14.60 -8.32
CA GLU A 150 0.51 15.28 -9.43
C GLU A 150 0.31 14.43 -10.69
N GLU A 151 -0.36 15.00 -11.71
CA GLU A 151 -0.44 14.37 -13.01
C GLU A 151 0.96 14.26 -13.62
N PRO A 152 1.23 13.21 -14.43
CA PRO A 152 2.48 13.15 -15.15
C PRO A 152 2.60 14.42 -16.00
N SER A 153 3.62 15.23 -15.75
CA SER A 153 4.04 16.20 -16.76
C SER A 153 4.33 15.36 -18.00
N GLU A 154 3.69 15.69 -19.11
CA GLU A 154 4.07 15.11 -20.41
C GLU A 154 5.60 15.18 -20.52
N PRO A 155 6.26 14.11 -20.94
CA PRO A 155 7.71 14.14 -21.10
C PRO A 155 8.03 15.34 -21.98
N SER A 156 8.87 16.24 -21.50
CA SER A 156 9.32 17.37 -22.30
C SER A 156 10.02 16.75 -23.49
N GLU A 157 9.71 17.22 -24.72
CA GLU A 157 10.29 16.74 -26.00
C GLU A 157 11.83 16.66 -26.01
N SER A 158 12.49 17.13 -24.93
CA SER A 158 13.92 17.07 -24.72
C SER A 158 14.43 15.71 -24.18
N GLU A 159 13.60 14.88 -23.53
CA GLU A 159 14.01 13.57 -23.00
C GLU A 159 13.88 12.45 -24.06
N GLU A 160 12.90 12.57 -24.99
CA GLU A 160 12.76 11.62 -26.11
C GLU A 160 13.91 11.72 -27.12
N THR A 161 14.55 12.90 -27.25
CA THR A 161 15.67 13.09 -28.16
C THR A 161 17.02 12.57 -27.63
N GLU A 162 17.16 12.41 -26.30
CA GLU A 162 18.39 11.83 -25.71
C GLU A 162 18.34 10.30 -25.72
N GLU A 163 17.19 9.66 -25.43
CA GLU A 163 17.06 8.20 -25.47
C GLU A 163 17.21 7.63 -26.91
N THR A 164 16.65 8.30 -27.91
CA THR A 164 16.79 7.87 -29.31
C THR A 164 18.19 8.06 -29.86
N ALA A 165 18.95 9.05 -29.36
CA ALA A 165 20.32 9.27 -29.79
C ALA A 165 21.31 8.24 -29.20
N GLU A 166 21.06 7.75 -27.96
CA GLU A 166 21.88 6.72 -27.33
C GLU A 166 21.60 5.31 -27.89
N GLU A 167 20.36 5.02 -28.35
CA GLU A 167 20.04 3.74 -29.02
C GLU A 167 20.65 3.68 -30.43
N ASP A 168 20.62 4.79 -31.20
CA ASP A 168 21.19 4.83 -32.56
C ASP A 168 22.72 4.71 -32.52
N GLU A 169 23.45 5.28 -31.54
CA GLU A 169 24.90 5.12 -31.38
C GLU A 169 25.31 3.69 -30.97
N ALA A 170 24.47 2.99 -30.16
CA ALA A 170 24.76 1.64 -29.73
C ALA A 170 24.56 0.61 -30.86
N ASP A 171 23.65 0.85 -31.79
CA ASP A 171 23.40 -0.03 -32.95
C ASP A 171 24.46 0.16 -34.04
N GLU A 172 25.05 1.37 -34.22
CA GLU A 172 26.19 1.58 -35.16
C GLU A 172 27.46 0.92 -34.65
N GLU A 173 27.82 1.00 -33.36
CA GLU A 173 29.01 0.32 -32.80
C GLU A 173 28.90 -1.21 -32.89
N THR A 174 27.72 -1.80 -32.80
CA THR A 174 27.57 -3.25 -32.94
C THR A 174 27.65 -3.74 -34.36
N GLN A 175 27.31 -2.93 -35.35
CA GLN A 175 27.47 -3.30 -36.78
C GLN A 175 28.91 -3.21 -37.28
N GLU A 176 29.70 -2.24 -36.82
CA GLU A 176 31.13 -2.13 -37.17
C GLU A 176 31.96 -3.29 -36.61
N VAL A 177 31.61 -3.84 -35.45
CA VAL A 177 32.31 -5.00 -34.85
C VAL A 177 32.00 -6.31 -35.57
N GLU A 178 30.78 -6.50 -36.10
CA GLU A 178 30.42 -7.71 -36.87
C GLU A 178 31.06 -7.72 -38.28
N GLU A 179 31.26 -6.55 -38.91
CA GLU A 179 31.93 -6.47 -40.23
C GLU A 179 33.45 -6.72 -40.15
N GLU A 180 34.12 -6.43 -39.03
CA GLU A 180 35.56 -6.72 -38.85
C GLU A 180 35.86 -8.22 -38.56
N GLU A 181 34.88 -8.99 -38.00
CA GLU A 181 35.10 -10.42 -37.74
C GLU A 181 34.88 -11.31 -38.99
N ASP A 182 34.20 -10.83 -40.02
CA ASP A 182 33.97 -11.60 -41.26
C ASP A 182 35.11 -11.38 -42.31
N GLU A 183 36.09 -10.53 -42.10
CA GLU A 183 37.26 -10.34 -43.01
C GLU A 183 38.56 -11.05 -42.57
N GLU A 184 38.58 -11.83 -41.46
CA GLU A 184 39.73 -12.66 -41.06
C GLU A 184 39.46 -14.17 -41.33
#